data_0e37bc8826fc13d4ae9ab514dcb1067f
#
_entry.id   0e37bc8826fc13d4ae9ab514dcb1067f
#
_cell.length_a   1.000
_cell.length_b   1.000
_cell.length_c   1.000
_cell.angle_alpha   90.00
_cell.angle_beta   90.00
_cell.angle_gamma   90.00
#
_symmetry.space_group_name_H-M   'P 1'
#
loop_
_entity.id
_entity.type
_entity.pdbx_description
1 polymer ?
#
loop_
_entity_poly.entity_id
_entity_poly.type
_entity_poly.pdbx_seq_one_letter_code
_entity_poly.pdbx_strand_id
1 'polypeptide(L)'
;SGDWDYLTTDEDSPLVNRATQGLYPPGSTFKIITALAAMEYVPDWQSFTYDCRGEAEFENKVIHCYNNKAHGTVDMEEAMVESCNCYFAALAEKIGAENLSKVMKECGILSDYGFALAHSQSVMSLNKDSSESELVETSIGQGKTSVSPLYMAMMISAVANDGIMMRPY
;
A
#
# COMPACT_ATOMS: atom_id res chain seq x y z
N SER A 1 -34.35 21.95 8.80
CA SER A 1 -34.83 20.94 9.75
C SER A 1 -33.65 20.53 10.62
N GLY A 2 -33.85 20.44 11.98
CA GLY A 2 -32.74 20.27 12.92
C GLY A 2 -31.84 19.07 12.70
N ASP A 3 -32.37 17.99 12.12
CA ASP A 3 -31.55 16.77 11.83
C ASP A 3 -30.50 17.00 10.73
N TRP A 4 -30.80 17.81 9.71
CA TRP A 4 -29.83 18.10 8.64
C TRP A 4 -28.71 19.01 9.16
N ASP A 5 -29.04 20.02 9.93
CA ASP A 5 -28.08 20.93 10.54
C ASP A 5 -27.15 20.14 11.48
N TYR A 6 -27.70 19.22 12.28
CA TYR A 6 -26.90 18.30 13.10
C TYR A 6 -25.93 17.46 12.29
N LEU A 7 -26.41 16.75 11.24
CA LEU A 7 -25.58 15.89 10.41
C LEU A 7 -24.45 16.64 9.66
N THR A 8 -24.68 17.91 9.30
CA THR A 8 -23.67 18.71 8.58
C THR A 8 -22.62 19.33 9.49
N THR A 9 -22.90 19.44 10.80
CA THR A 9 -21.99 20.03 11.79
C THR A 9 -21.35 19.01 12.73
N ASP A 10 -21.72 17.73 12.61
CA ASP A 10 -21.21 16.65 13.43
C ASP A 10 -19.72 16.40 13.12
N GLU A 11 -18.89 16.39 14.17
CA GLU A 11 -17.43 16.19 14.07
C GLU A 11 -17.08 14.83 13.45
N ASP A 12 -17.92 13.80 13.61
CA ASP A 12 -17.74 12.48 13.01
C ASP A 12 -18.03 12.44 11.50
N SER A 13 -18.49 13.56 10.92
CA SER A 13 -18.76 13.70 9.47
C SER A 13 -19.60 12.54 8.92
N PRO A 14 -20.81 12.26 9.46
CA PRO A 14 -21.60 11.08 9.09
C PRO A 14 -22.06 11.06 7.64
N LEU A 15 -22.03 12.20 6.94
CA LEU A 15 -22.40 12.32 5.52
C LEU A 15 -21.25 11.97 4.57
N VAL A 16 -20.03 11.82 5.06
CA VAL A 16 -18.87 11.41 4.24
C VAL A 16 -18.98 9.93 3.93
N ASN A 17 -19.01 9.59 2.65
CA ASN A 17 -18.89 8.21 2.22
C ASN A 17 -17.44 7.73 2.38
N ARG A 18 -17.15 7.06 3.50
CA ARG A 18 -15.79 6.60 3.83
C ARG A 18 -15.22 5.60 2.83
N ALA A 19 -16.06 4.86 2.12
CA ALA A 19 -15.60 3.91 1.12
C ALA A 19 -15.02 4.58 -0.12
N THR A 20 -15.58 5.74 -0.52
CA THR A 20 -15.18 6.44 -1.75
C THR A 20 -14.42 7.73 -1.49
N GLN A 21 -14.70 8.41 -0.38
CA GLN A 21 -14.13 9.73 -0.05
C GLN A 21 -13.09 9.68 1.07
N GLY A 22 -13.11 8.65 1.94
CA GLY A 22 -12.10 8.47 2.97
C GLY A 22 -10.75 8.08 2.35
N LEU A 23 -9.66 8.68 2.85
CA LEU A 23 -8.29 8.35 2.48
C LEU A 23 -7.57 7.80 3.69
N TYR A 24 -7.03 6.61 3.58
CA TYR A 24 -6.37 5.89 4.65
C TYR A 24 -5.03 5.34 4.20
N PRO A 25 -4.03 5.24 5.10
CA PRO A 25 -2.86 4.42 4.83
C PRO A 25 -3.31 2.98 4.53
N PRO A 26 -2.90 2.38 3.39
CA PRO A 26 -3.40 1.08 2.99
C PRO A 26 -2.91 -0.07 3.89
N GLY A 27 -1.84 0.15 4.66
CA GLY A 27 -1.25 -0.87 5.52
C GLY A 27 -0.82 -2.10 4.73
N SER A 28 -0.86 -3.26 5.34
CA SER A 28 -0.37 -4.52 4.75
C SER A 28 -1.05 -4.94 3.45
N THR A 29 -2.20 -4.39 3.10
CA THR A 29 -2.83 -4.64 1.79
C THR A 29 -1.99 -4.10 0.64
N PHE A 30 -1.14 -3.08 0.90
CA PHE A 30 -0.23 -2.50 -0.08
C PHE A 30 0.91 -3.45 -0.50
N LYS A 31 1.24 -4.45 0.31
CA LYS A 31 2.31 -5.42 0.00
C LYS A 31 2.11 -6.15 -1.32
N ILE A 32 0.88 -6.22 -1.81
CA ILE A 32 0.57 -6.75 -3.14
C ILE A 32 1.24 -5.89 -4.22
N ILE A 33 1.18 -4.56 -4.12
CA ILE A 33 1.85 -3.65 -5.06
C ILE A 33 3.37 -3.79 -4.95
N THR A 34 3.91 -3.92 -3.75
CA THR A 34 5.34 -4.16 -3.53
C THR A 34 5.80 -5.49 -4.12
N ALA A 35 4.98 -6.56 -3.99
CA ALA A 35 5.26 -7.85 -4.60
C ALA A 35 5.26 -7.76 -6.14
N LEU A 36 4.27 -7.07 -6.73
CA LEU A 36 4.23 -6.83 -8.19
C LEU A 36 5.48 -6.09 -8.67
N ALA A 37 5.91 -5.06 -7.93
CA ALA A 37 7.13 -4.32 -8.25
C ALA A 37 8.39 -5.21 -8.16
N ALA A 38 8.46 -6.12 -7.19
CA ALA A 38 9.56 -7.06 -7.10
C ALA A 38 9.56 -8.05 -8.28
N MET A 39 8.41 -8.57 -8.65
CA MET A 39 8.26 -9.48 -9.80
C MET A 39 8.73 -8.84 -11.12
N GLU A 40 8.57 -7.52 -11.25
CA GLU A 40 8.96 -6.79 -12.46
C GLU A 40 10.45 -6.35 -12.45
N TYR A 41 10.96 -5.91 -11.29
CA TYR A 41 12.26 -5.22 -11.21
C TYR A 41 13.36 -5.95 -10.45
N VAL A 42 13.08 -7.07 -9.78
CA VAL A 42 14.07 -7.86 -9.05
C VAL A 42 14.25 -9.21 -9.74
N PRO A 43 15.33 -9.42 -10.52
CA PRO A 43 15.48 -10.62 -11.36
C PRO A 43 15.45 -11.94 -10.59
N ASP A 44 15.88 -11.93 -9.34
CA ASP A 44 15.99 -13.09 -8.45
C ASP A 44 14.92 -13.11 -7.33
N TRP A 45 13.79 -12.45 -7.54
CA TRP A 45 12.75 -12.32 -6.51
C TRP A 45 12.24 -13.66 -5.98
N GLN A 46 12.21 -14.73 -6.81
CA GLN A 46 11.77 -16.07 -6.40
C GLN A 46 12.71 -16.73 -5.39
N SER A 47 13.98 -16.37 -5.40
CA SER A 47 15.00 -16.92 -4.50
C SER A 47 15.35 -15.97 -3.35
N PHE A 48 14.79 -14.77 -3.34
CA PHE A 48 15.02 -13.81 -2.26
C PHE A 48 14.38 -14.28 -0.96
N THR A 49 15.19 -14.44 0.07
CA THR A 49 14.75 -14.76 1.43
C THR A 49 15.27 -13.73 2.41
N TYR A 50 14.59 -13.59 3.55
CA TYR A 50 14.96 -12.67 4.62
C TYR A 50 14.83 -13.35 6.00
N ASP A 51 15.86 -13.25 6.86
CA ASP A 51 15.81 -13.74 8.25
C ASP A 51 15.15 -12.68 9.15
N CYS A 52 13.84 -12.78 9.31
CA CYS A 52 13.05 -11.84 10.09
C CYS A 52 13.13 -12.14 11.58
N ARG A 53 13.71 -11.21 12.34
CA ARG A 53 13.84 -11.27 13.81
C ARG A 53 12.78 -10.46 14.56
N GLY A 54 11.72 -10.00 13.84
CA GLY A 54 10.65 -9.20 14.40
C GLY A 54 10.82 -7.70 14.19
N GLU A 55 12.07 -7.26 13.95
CA GLU A 55 12.43 -5.89 13.60
C GLU A 55 13.59 -5.88 12.61
N ALA A 56 13.73 -4.78 11.88
CA ALA A 56 14.84 -4.52 10.97
C ALA A 56 15.15 -3.02 10.92
N GLU A 57 16.43 -2.67 10.90
CA GLU A 57 16.90 -1.30 10.83
C GLU A 57 17.28 -0.94 9.40
N PHE A 58 16.78 0.19 8.91
CA PHE A 58 17.01 0.75 7.59
C PHE A 58 17.44 2.21 7.76
N GLU A 59 18.64 2.57 7.38
CA GLU A 59 19.21 3.91 7.50
C GLU A 59 18.82 4.62 8.81
N ASN A 60 17.72 5.37 8.82
CA ASN A 60 17.20 6.14 9.96
C ASN A 60 15.82 5.63 10.43
N LYS A 61 15.43 4.42 10.04
CA LYS A 61 14.11 3.86 10.35
C LYS A 61 14.19 2.42 10.83
N VAL A 62 13.51 2.14 11.93
CA VAL A 62 13.26 0.76 12.37
C VAL A 62 11.87 0.34 11.95
N ILE A 63 11.80 -0.77 11.24
CA ILE A 63 10.53 -1.42 10.84
C ILE A 63 10.28 -2.59 11.76
N HIS A 64 9.10 -2.65 12.36
CA HIS A 64 8.67 -3.72 13.23
C HIS A 64 7.59 -4.58 12.57
N CYS A 65 7.66 -5.90 12.76
CA CYS A 65 6.54 -6.77 12.53
C CYS A 65 5.50 -6.63 13.66
N TYR A 66 4.27 -7.09 13.43
CA TYR A 66 3.21 -7.00 14.43
C TYR A 66 3.64 -7.71 15.72
N ASN A 67 3.52 -7.01 16.86
CA ASN A 67 3.99 -7.46 18.17
C ASN A 67 5.47 -7.90 18.21
N ASN A 68 6.31 -7.37 17.34
CA ASN A 68 7.72 -7.77 17.18
C ASN A 68 7.90 -9.30 16.96
N LYS A 69 6.91 -9.94 16.32
CA LYS A 69 6.97 -11.38 16.02
C LYS A 69 8.10 -11.67 15.03
N ALA A 70 9.07 -12.47 15.46
CA ALA A 70 10.07 -13.02 14.55
C ALA A 70 9.44 -14.12 13.68
N HIS A 71 9.65 -14.05 12.35
CA HIS A 71 9.12 -15.04 11.42
C HIS A 71 10.19 -16.06 10.98
N GLY A 72 11.47 -15.81 11.34
CA GLY A 72 12.60 -16.59 10.84
C GLY A 72 12.90 -16.30 9.39
N THR A 73 13.53 -17.25 8.71
CA THR A 73 13.80 -17.11 7.26
C THR A 73 12.52 -17.34 6.49
N VAL A 74 12.09 -16.32 5.75
CA VAL A 74 10.88 -16.34 4.93
C VAL A 74 11.19 -15.98 3.49
N ASP A 75 10.51 -16.61 2.55
CA ASP A 75 10.41 -16.20 1.15
C ASP A 75 9.20 -15.27 0.92
N MET A 76 8.88 -14.94 -0.33
CA MET A 76 7.78 -14.04 -0.67
C MET A 76 6.41 -14.60 -0.27
N GLU A 77 6.19 -15.90 -0.47
CA GLU A 77 4.91 -16.55 -0.15
C GLU A 77 4.69 -16.56 1.36
N GLU A 78 5.67 -17.03 2.12
CA GLU A 78 5.64 -17.05 3.58
C GLU A 78 5.53 -15.64 4.17
N ALA A 79 6.27 -14.67 3.62
CA ALA A 79 6.20 -13.27 4.03
C ALA A 79 4.84 -12.62 3.76
N MET A 80 4.16 -13.02 2.68
CA MET A 80 2.80 -12.57 2.37
C MET A 80 1.80 -13.18 3.37
N VAL A 81 1.87 -14.48 3.64
CA VAL A 81 1.02 -15.20 4.60
C VAL A 81 1.15 -14.63 6.01
N GLU A 82 2.39 -14.43 6.48
CA GLU A 82 2.70 -13.89 7.81
C GLU A 82 2.60 -12.36 7.89
N SER A 83 2.36 -11.70 6.75
CA SER A 83 2.38 -10.24 6.62
C SER A 83 3.68 -9.61 7.17
N CYS A 84 4.83 -10.19 6.84
CA CYS A 84 6.13 -9.81 7.36
C CYS A 84 6.58 -8.43 6.86
N ASN A 85 6.59 -7.43 7.75
CA ASN A 85 7.01 -6.07 7.41
C ASN A 85 8.50 -6.00 7.07
N CYS A 86 9.35 -6.71 7.83
CA CYS A 86 10.80 -6.68 7.63
C CYS A 86 11.20 -7.23 6.24
N TYR A 87 10.56 -8.31 5.79
CA TYR A 87 10.78 -8.86 4.46
C TYR A 87 10.46 -7.85 3.36
N PHE A 88 9.26 -7.26 3.42
CA PHE A 88 8.82 -6.31 2.38
C PHE A 88 9.62 -5.01 2.39
N ALA A 89 10.09 -4.55 3.54
CA ALA A 89 11.00 -3.43 3.64
C ALA A 89 12.37 -3.75 2.98
N ALA A 90 12.96 -4.89 3.29
CA ALA A 90 14.22 -5.34 2.68
C ALA A 90 14.07 -5.60 1.16
N LEU A 91 12.92 -6.11 0.73
CA LEU A 91 12.62 -6.29 -0.69
C LEU A 91 12.51 -4.94 -1.41
N ALA A 92 11.95 -3.91 -0.74
CA ALA A 92 11.82 -2.58 -1.30
C ALA A 92 13.18 -1.91 -1.57
N GLU A 93 14.22 -2.17 -0.77
CA GLU A 93 15.58 -1.69 -1.07
C GLU A 93 16.09 -2.25 -2.41
N LYS A 94 15.78 -3.52 -2.71
CA LYS A 94 16.14 -4.11 -4.01
C LYS A 94 15.35 -3.53 -5.18
N ILE A 95 14.09 -3.19 -4.96
CA ILE A 95 13.21 -2.56 -5.97
C ILE A 95 13.67 -1.12 -6.25
N GLY A 96 13.95 -0.35 -5.21
CA GLY A 96 14.24 1.08 -5.26
C GLY A 96 13.00 1.97 -5.40
N ALA A 97 13.14 3.23 -4.96
CA ALA A 97 12.02 4.18 -4.91
C ALA A 97 11.45 4.53 -6.30
N GLU A 98 12.30 4.62 -7.32
CA GLU A 98 11.89 4.90 -8.68
C GLU A 98 10.98 3.80 -9.24
N ASN A 99 11.41 2.54 -9.14
CA ASN A 99 10.66 1.40 -9.66
C ASN A 99 9.35 1.18 -8.90
N LEU A 100 9.39 1.23 -7.56
CA LEU A 100 8.16 1.11 -6.76
C LEU A 100 7.18 2.23 -7.11
N SER A 101 7.65 3.48 -7.23
CA SER A 101 6.78 4.62 -7.59
C SER A 101 6.18 4.47 -8.99
N LYS A 102 6.91 3.85 -9.92
CA LYS A 102 6.43 3.56 -11.27
C LYS A 102 5.30 2.54 -11.25
N VAL A 103 5.50 1.40 -10.58
CA VAL A 103 4.45 0.36 -10.45
C VAL A 103 3.22 0.88 -9.71
N MET A 104 3.38 1.70 -8.68
CA MET A 104 2.24 2.37 -8.01
C MET A 104 1.38 3.15 -9.01
N LYS A 105 2.00 3.91 -9.93
CA LYS A 105 1.28 4.67 -10.97
C LYS A 105 0.64 3.74 -12.00
N GLU A 106 1.33 2.70 -12.43
CA GLU A 106 0.81 1.68 -13.35
C GLU A 106 -0.38 0.92 -12.75
N CYS A 107 -0.37 0.68 -11.43
CA CYS A 107 -1.53 0.18 -10.67
C CYS A 107 -2.66 1.22 -10.51
N GLY A 108 -2.55 2.39 -11.13
CA GLY A 108 -3.63 3.37 -11.19
C GLY A 108 -3.86 4.17 -9.90
N ILE A 109 -2.90 4.24 -8.97
CA ILE A 109 -3.08 4.94 -7.68
C ILE A 109 -3.46 6.41 -7.84
N LEU A 110 -3.02 7.07 -8.92
CA LEU A 110 -3.32 8.46 -9.24
C LEU A 110 -4.35 8.61 -10.38
N SER A 111 -4.96 7.51 -10.83
CA SER A 111 -5.91 7.54 -11.95
C SER A 111 -7.26 8.10 -11.51
N ASP A 112 -7.88 8.85 -12.41
CA ASP A 112 -9.31 9.15 -12.33
C ASP A 112 -10.07 7.95 -12.89
N TYR A 113 -10.84 7.28 -12.06
CA TYR A 113 -11.63 6.12 -12.47
C TYR A 113 -12.91 6.49 -13.22
N GLY A 114 -13.23 7.80 -13.30
CA GLY A 114 -14.48 8.30 -13.87
C GLY A 114 -15.71 7.74 -13.13
N PHE A 115 -15.60 7.52 -11.83
CA PHE A 115 -16.71 7.07 -10.99
C PHE A 115 -17.75 8.17 -10.85
N ALA A 116 -19.04 7.82 -11.01
CA ALA A 116 -20.12 8.82 -11.05
C ALA A 116 -20.43 9.47 -9.68
N LEU A 117 -20.08 8.80 -8.60
CA LEU A 117 -20.29 9.32 -7.24
C LEU A 117 -19.07 10.11 -6.75
N ALA A 118 -19.29 10.96 -5.75
CA ALA A 118 -18.22 11.69 -5.10
C ALA A 118 -17.16 10.74 -4.54
N HIS A 119 -15.92 10.95 -4.92
CA HIS A 119 -14.77 10.16 -4.50
C HIS A 119 -13.53 11.03 -4.36
N SER A 120 -12.58 10.56 -3.55
CA SER A 120 -11.29 11.22 -3.37
C SER A 120 -10.21 10.54 -4.19
N GLN A 121 -9.35 11.34 -4.79
CA GLN A 121 -8.15 10.83 -5.44
C GLN A 121 -7.12 10.43 -4.38
N SER A 122 -6.45 9.30 -4.58
CA SER A 122 -5.38 8.83 -3.71
C SER A 122 -4.22 9.82 -3.64
N VAL A 123 -3.51 9.81 -2.51
CA VAL A 123 -2.28 10.59 -2.30
C VAL A 123 -1.10 9.64 -2.39
N MET A 124 -0.14 9.99 -3.23
CA MET A 124 1.11 9.27 -3.40
C MET A 124 2.29 10.21 -3.15
N SER A 125 3.12 9.94 -2.16
CA SER A 125 4.32 10.75 -1.87
C SER A 125 5.58 10.19 -2.50
N LEU A 126 5.68 8.86 -2.64
CA LEU A 126 6.87 8.19 -3.14
C LEU A 126 7.21 8.61 -4.57
N ASN A 127 8.48 8.95 -4.78
CA ASN A 127 9.05 9.29 -6.07
C ASN A 127 10.53 8.88 -6.13
N LYS A 128 11.19 9.08 -7.27
CA LYS A 128 12.60 8.65 -7.49
C LYS A 128 13.61 9.27 -6.53
N ASP A 129 13.31 10.44 -5.96
CA ASP A 129 14.18 11.19 -5.06
C ASP A 129 13.82 10.96 -3.56
N SER A 130 12.87 10.06 -3.28
CA SER A 130 12.46 9.72 -1.92
C SER A 130 13.58 9.01 -1.15
N SER A 131 13.65 9.28 0.16
CA SER A 131 14.60 8.63 1.06
C SER A 131 14.30 7.13 1.22
N GLU A 132 15.30 6.38 1.67
CA GLU A 132 15.14 4.97 2.04
C GLU A 132 14.05 4.78 3.10
N SER A 133 14.01 5.66 4.11
CA SER A 133 12.95 5.64 5.13
C SER A 133 11.55 5.75 4.52
N GLU A 134 11.34 6.65 3.56
CA GLU A 134 10.04 6.79 2.88
C GLU A 134 9.72 5.58 1.99
N LEU A 135 10.74 5.00 1.34
CA LEU A 135 10.61 3.80 0.54
C LEU A 135 10.14 2.61 1.38
N VAL A 136 10.84 2.31 2.49
CA VAL A 136 10.51 1.15 3.33
C VAL A 136 9.16 1.31 4.04
N GLU A 137 8.80 2.52 4.47
CA GLU A 137 7.45 2.77 5.01
C GLU A 137 6.36 2.57 3.96
N THR A 138 6.56 3.12 2.76
CA THR A 138 5.58 2.99 1.66
C THR A 138 5.41 1.52 1.26
N SER A 139 6.48 0.73 1.22
CA SER A 139 6.44 -0.68 0.83
C SER A 139 5.53 -1.56 1.69
N ILE A 140 5.30 -1.17 2.93
CA ILE A 140 4.39 -1.84 3.87
C ILE A 140 3.06 -1.09 4.06
N GLY A 141 2.80 -0.10 3.19
CA GLY A 141 1.56 0.67 3.18
C GLY A 141 1.42 1.68 4.31
N GLN A 142 2.54 2.13 4.87
CA GLN A 142 2.62 3.20 5.86
C GLN A 142 3.18 4.49 5.24
N GLY A 143 3.47 5.48 6.08
CA GLY A 143 3.99 6.77 5.62
C GLY A 143 2.88 7.69 5.09
N LYS A 144 3.17 8.44 4.04
CA LYS A 144 2.30 9.52 3.52
C LYS A 144 1.37 9.09 2.38
N THR A 145 1.50 7.86 1.88
CA THR A 145 0.60 7.33 0.85
C THR A 145 -0.75 7.00 1.48
N SER A 146 -1.82 7.51 0.88
CA SER A 146 -3.20 7.28 1.36
C SER A 146 -4.12 6.99 0.19
N VAL A 147 -4.96 6.00 0.35
CA VAL A 147 -5.87 5.50 -0.69
C VAL A 147 -7.28 5.33 -0.15
N SER A 148 -8.28 5.35 -1.02
CA SER A 148 -9.65 5.02 -0.64
C SER A 148 -9.84 3.49 -0.57
N PRO A 149 -10.78 3.00 0.26
CA PRO A 149 -11.20 1.59 0.22
C PRO A 149 -11.66 1.14 -1.17
N LEU A 150 -12.31 2.04 -1.93
CA LEU A 150 -12.70 1.78 -3.32
C LEU A 150 -11.48 1.45 -4.19
N TYR A 151 -10.40 2.24 -4.11
CA TYR A 151 -9.18 1.95 -4.86
C TYR A 151 -8.62 0.57 -4.52
N MET A 152 -8.51 0.24 -3.23
CA MET A 152 -7.99 -1.07 -2.82
C MET A 152 -8.88 -2.23 -3.29
N ALA A 153 -10.20 -2.05 -3.27
CA ALA A 153 -11.13 -3.04 -3.80
C ALA A 153 -10.93 -3.24 -5.31
N MET A 154 -10.75 -2.16 -6.07
CA MET A 154 -10.47 -2.21 -7.52
C MET A 154 -9.13 -2.90 -7.79
N MET A 155 -8.09 -2.59 -7.01
CA MET A 155 -6.75 -3.19 -7.13
C MET A 155 -6.82 -4.72 -6.93
N ILE A 156 -7.47 -5.17 -5.85
CA ILE A 156 -7.64 -6.61 -5.59
C ILE A 156 -8.50 -7.28 -6.66
N SER A 157 -9.55 -6.61 -7.12
CA SER A 157 -10.38 -7.11 -8.21
C SER A 157 -9.58 -7.28 -9.51
N ALA A 158 -8.65 -6.37 -9.80
CA ALA A 158 -7.76 -6.49 -10.96
C ALA A 158 -6.85 -7.72 -10.85
N VAL A 159 -6.29 -8.00 -9.66
CA VAL A 159 -5.50 -9.23 -9.43
C VAL A 159 -6.34 -10.48 -9.70
N ALA A 160 -7.59 -10.50 -9.27
CA ALA A 160 -8.52 -11.62 -9.49
C ALA A 160 -9.05 -11.72 -10.94
N ASN A 161 -8.87 -10.67 -11.74
CA ASN A 161 -9.38 -10.54 -13.11
C ASN A 161 -8.23 -10.42 -14.12
N ASP A 162 -7.23 -11.28 -13.98
CA ASP A 162 -6.07 -11.40 -14.89
C ASP A 162 -5.33 -10.06 -15.17
N GLY A 163 -5.26 -9.21 -14.16
CA GLY A 163 -4.60 -7.90 -14.22
C GLY A 163 -5.46 -6.78 -14.81
N ILE A 164 -6.72 -7.04 -15.15
CA ILE A 164 -7.61 -6.03 -15.76
C ILE A 164 -8.39 -5.31 -14.67
N MET A 165 -8.06 -4.04 -14.45
CA MET A 165 -8.80 -3.18 -13.54
C MET A 165 -10.08 -2.66 -14.22
N MET A 166 -11.22 -3.07 -13.71
CA MET A 166 -12.52 -2.61 -14.21
C MET A 166 -12.90 -1.26 -13.60
N ARG A 167 -13.55 -0.42 -14.43
CA ARG A 167 -14.11 0.85 -13.95
C ARG A 167 -15.27 0.57 -12.98
N PRO A 168 -15.32 1.26 -11.82
CA PRO A 168 -16.45 1.15 -10.91
C PRO A 168 -17.69 1.86 -11.50
N TYR A 169 -18.87 1.35 -11.18
CA TYR A 169 -20.17 1.85 -11.68
C TYR A 169 -21.21 1.93 -10.57
#